data_3a32616a0e3761d99d6f891d6be2962a
#
_entry.id   3a32616a0e3761d99d6f891d6be2962a
#
_cell.length_a   1.000
_cell.length_b   1.000
_cell.length_c   1.000
_cell.angle_alpha   90.00
_cell.angle_beta   90.00
_cell.angle_gamma   90.00
#
_symmetry.space_group_name_H-M   'P 1'
#
loop_
_entity.id
_entity.type
_entity.pdbx_description
1 polymer ?
#
loop_
_entity_poly.entity_id
_entity_poly.type
_entity_poly.pdbx_seq_one_letter_code
_entity_poly.pdbx_strand_id
1 'polypeptide(L)'
;MIVSTPGRICLFGEHQDYLGLPVIAAAISKRIQIEGDFRSDKLVHFSLPDVGTEESFELQYPLTYTKERDYFKSVLNVLHRKGHVLDKGLDLTVKGNIPINSGTSSSSALLVSWVNFLNEIYGLGYSQKQVGEITYEAEVLEFSEPGGMMDQYSTAVGNVIYLASVPEIHIETYARELGTFVLGDSMEPKDTLGILSHVKFGM
;
A
#
# COMPACT_ATOMS: atom_id res chain seq x y z
N MET A 1 -5.54 -13.57 -13.04
CA MET A 1 -6.37 -12.86 -12.04
C MET A 1 -6.04 -11.38 -12.08
N ILE A 2 -6.99 -10.48 -11.77
CA ILE A 2 -6.76 -9.02 -11.72
C ILE A 2 -7.30 -8.48 -10.41
N VAL A 3 -6.51 -7.66 -9.73
CA VAL A 3 -6.94 -6.83 -8.60
C VAL A 3 -6.67 -5.36 -8.89
N SER A 4 -7.43 -4.46 -8.27
CA SER A 4 -7.29 -3.03 -8.49
C SER A 4 -7.56 -2.25 -7.21
N THR A 5 -6.65 -1.35 -6.86
CA THR A 5 -6.71 -0.54 -5.63
C THR A 5 -6.68 0.95 -5.96
N PRO A 6 -7.54 1.78 -5.33
CA PRO A 6 -7.53 3.22 -5.54
C PRO A 6 -6.34 3.89 -4.85
N GLY A 7 -5.93 5.05 -5.37
CA GLY A 7 -5.22 6.03 -4.57
C GLY A 7 -6.16 6.75 -3.60
N ARG A 8 -5.60 7.65 -2.79
CA ARG A 8 -6.39 8.43 -1.83
C ARG A 8 -5.99 9.92 -1.82
N ILE A 9 -6.90 10.74 -1.34
CA ILE A 9 -6.60 12.11 -0.87
C ILE A 9 -6.96 12.21 0.60
N CYS A 10 -6.20 13.01 1.36
CA CYS A 10 -6.59 13.39 2.71
C CYS A 10 -7.54 14.59 2.64
N LEU A 11 -8.70 14.50 3.29
CA LEU A 11 -9.65 15.59 3.38
C LEU A 11 -9.40 16.42 4.64
N PHE A 12 -9.15 15.76 5.76
CA PHE A 12 -8.86 16.38 7.06
C PHE A 12 -7.85 15.56 7.84
N GLY A 13 -6.90 16.22 8.47
CA GLY A 13 -5.95 15.59 9.39
C GLY A 13 -4.66 15.08 8.73
N GLU A 14 -4.23 15.69 7.62
CA GLU A 14 -2.93 15.37 7.00
C GLU A 14 -1.81 15.50 8.04
N HIS A 15 -0.94 14.51 8.11
CA HIS A 15 0.16 14.42 9.09
C HIS A 15 -0.29 14.37 10.57
N GLN A 16 -1.45 13.79 10.87
CA GLN A 16 -1.97 13.65 12.25
C GLN A 16 -2.10 12.19 12.71
N ASP A 17 -2.24 11.25 11.82
CA ASP A 17 -2.48 9.83 12.12
C ASP A 17 -1.35 9.18 12.93
N TYR A 18 -0.10 9.51 12.65
CA TYR A 18 1.05 9.05 13.43
C TYR A 18 1.19 9.74 14.80
N LEU A 19 0.41 10.79 15.06
CA LEU A 19 0.27 11.43 16.38
C LEU A 19 -0.91 10.86 17.18
N GLY A 20 -1.60 9.84 16.65
CA GLY A 20 -2.78 9.24 17.27
C GLY A 20 -4.06 10.07 17.12
N LEU A 21 -4.07 11.09 16.25
CA LEU A 21 -5.24 11.91 15.98
C LEU A 21 -6.04 11.33 14.80
N PRO A 22 -7.38 11.49 14.81
CA PRO A 22 -8.21 10.95 13.75
C PRO A 22 -8.04 11.74 12.44
N VAL A 23 -8.27 11.04 11.32
CA VAL A 23 -8.20 11.61 9.96
C VAL A 23 -9.44 11.25 9.15
N ILE A 24 -9.73 12.05 8.13
CA ILE A 24 -10.74 11.75 7.11
C ILE A 24 -10.04 11.71 5.77
N ALA A 25 -10.11 10.56 5.10
CA ALA A 25 -9.53 10.35 3.79
C ALA A 25 -10.57 9.82 2.79
N ALA A 26 -10.35 10.07 1.52
CA ALA A 26 -11.23 9.63 0.44
C ALA A 26 -10.43 8.87 -0.62
N ALA A 27 -10.93 7.71 -1.02
CA ALA A 27 -10.44 7.02 -2.20
C ALA A 27 -10.78 7.83 -3.46
N ILE A 28 -9.87 7.79 -4.44
CA ILE A 28 -10.02 8.48 -5.72
C ILE A 28 -10.18 7.50 -6.88
N SER A 29 -10.58 8.00 -8.06
CA SER A 29 -10.75 7.16 -9.26
C SER A 29 -9.44 6.67 -9.90
N LYS A 30 -8.31 7.27 -9.55
CA LYS A 30 -6.98 6.81 -9.97
C LYS A 30 -6.61 5.53 -9.26
N ARG A 31 -6.07 4.54 -9.98
CA ARG A 31 -5.88 3.19 -9.45
C ARG A 31 -4.55 2.59 -9.87
N ILE A 32 -4.10 1.60 -9.07
CA ILE A 32 -3.09 0.62 -9.46
C ILE A 32 -3.77 -0.72 -9.66
N GLN A 33 -3.32 -1.48 -10.65
CA GLN A 33 -3.77 -2.82 -10.96
C GLN A 33 -2.58 -3.79 -10.95
N ILE A 34 -2.82 -4.98 -10.41
CA ILE A 34 -1.92 -6.13 -10.55
C ILE A 34 -2.68 -7.22 -11.27
N GLU A 35 -2.13 -7.68 -12.37
CA GLU A 35 -2.63 -8.81 -13.14
C GLU A 35 -1.58 -9.90 -13.19
N GLY A 36 -1.98 -11.16 -13.05
CA GLY A 36 -1.05 -12.27 -13.17
C GLY A 36 -1.63 -13.62 -12.80
N ASP A 37 -0.74 -14.62 -12.77
CA ASP A 37 -1.09 -15.99 -12.45
C ASP A 37 0.10 -16.75 -11.85
N PHE A 38 -0.16 -17.97 -11.39
CA PHE A 38 0.87 -18.87 -10.89
C PHE A 38 1.84 -19.32 -11.98
N ARG A 39 3.09 -19.50 -11.57
CA ARG A 39 4.14 -20.18 -12.33
C ARG A 39 4.32 -21.62 -11.82
N SER A 40 4.99 -22.42 -12.61
CA SER A 40 5.37 -23.81 -12.22
C SER A 40 6.63 -23.90 -11.37
N ASP A 41 7.40 -22.81 -11.28
CA ASP A 41 8.60 -22.66 -10.47
C ASP A 41 8.33 -21.83 -9.21
N LYS A 42 9.39 -21.42 -8.49
CA LYS A 42 9.31 -20.56 -7.30
C LYS A 42 9.71 -19.11 -7.58
N LEU A 43 9.83 -18.71 -8.85
CA LEU A 43 10.19 -17.34 -9.21
C LEU A 43 8.97 -16.44 -9.11
N VAL A 44 9.10 -15.31 -8.43
CA VAL A 44 8.17 -14.17 -8.52
C VAL A 44 8.77 -13.17 -9.49
N HIS A 45 8.04 -12.86 -10.55
CA HIS A 45 8.44 -11.91 -11.58
C HIS A 45 7.40 -10.81 -11.70
N PHE A 46 7.85 -9.56 -11.68
CA PHE A 46 7.05 -8.36 -11.89
C PHE A 46 7.51 -7.62 -13.14
N SER A 47 6.58 -7.40 -14.06
CA SER A 47 6.72 -6.41 -15.14
C SER A 47 6.07 -5.10 -14.68
N LEU A 48 6.81 -4.00 -14.76
CA LEU A 48 6.43 -2.66 -14.30
C LEU A 48 6.49 -1.68 -15.50
N PRO A 49 5.60 -1.82 -16.50
CA PRO A 49 5.71 -1.07 -17.75
C PRO A 49 5.62 0.45 -17.60
N ASP A 50 4.91 0.95 -16.59
CA ASP A 50 4.75 2.40 -16.36
C ASP A 50 6.07 3.09 -15.94
N VAL A 51 7.02 2.31 -15.39
CA VAL A 51 8.37 2.79 -15.03
C VAL A 51 9.46 2.13 -15.87
N GLY A 52 9.09 1.25 -16.79
CA GLY A 52 10.01 0.60 -17.74
C GLY A 52 11.01 -0.35 -17.08
N THR A 53 10.64 -1.00 -15.96
CA THR A 53 11.51 -1.91 -15.20
C THR A 53 10.85 -3.26 -14.98
N GLU A 54 11.68 -4.25 -14.63
CA GLU A 54 11.26 -5.58 -14.20
C GLU A 54 11.97 -5.93 -12.90
N GLU A 55 11.31 -6.71 -12.05
CA GLU A 55 11.87 -7.25 -10.81
C GLU A 55 11.60 -8.74 -10.73
N SER A 56 12.57 -9.50 -10.21
CA SER A 56 12.35 -10.92 -9.96
C SER A 56 13.17 -11.41 -8.77
N PHE A 57 12.62 -12.39 -8.04
CA PHE A 57 13.30 -13.07 -6.95
C PHE A 57 12.67 -14.46 -6.72
N GLU A 58 13.45 -15.36 -6.12
CA GLU A 58 12.95 -16.69 -5.72
C GLU A 58 12.32 -16.66 -4.33
N LEU A 59 11.27 -17.47 -4.14
CA LEU A 59 10.61 -17.65 -2.84
C LEU A 59 11.45 -18.58 -1.94
N GLN A 60 12.32 -17.96 -1.15
CA GLN A 60 13.13 -18.64 -0.11
C GLN A 60 13.06 -17.84 1.19
N TYR A 61 12.22 -18.29 2.11
CA TYR A 61 11.96 -17.57 3.37
C TYR A 61 13.02 -17.79 4.45
N PRO A 62 13.37 -16.76 5.24
CA PRO A 62 12.94 -15.37 5.04
C PRO A 62 13.62 -14.76 3.82
N LEU A 63 12.88 -13.91 3.07
CA LEU A 63 13.42 -13.20 1.92
C LEU A 63 14.38 -12.10 2.36
N THR A 64 15.59 -12.10 1.80
CA THR A 64 16.60 -11.06 2.06
C THR A 64 16.28 -9.81 1.25
N TYR A 65 16.24 -8.65 1.90
CA TYR A 65 16.07 -7.35 1.23
C TYR A 65 17.34 -7.00 0.46
N THR A 66 17.17 -6.60 -0.80
CA THR A 66 18.27 -6.27 -1.72
C THR A 66 18.31 -4.80 -2.10
N LYS A 67 17.30 -4.04 -1.70
CA LYS A 67 17.19 -2.60 -1.91
C LYS A 67 16.48 -1.94 -0.72
N GLU A 68 16.65 -0.65 -0.61
CA GLU A 68 15.85 0.17 0.28
C GLU A 68 14.37 0.05 -0.09
N ARG A 69 13.48 -0.11 0.90
CA ARG A 69 12.03 -0.27 0.67
C ARG A 69 11.69 -1.42 -0.29
N ASP A 70 12.27 -2.60 -0.05
CA ASP A 70 12.00 -3.80 -0.84
C ASP A 70 10.58 -4.33 -0.58
N TYR A 71 9.61 -3.52 -1.00
CA TYR A 71 8.20 -3.66 -0.66
C TYR A 71 7.58 -4.98 -1.09
N PHE A 72 7.94 -5.51 -2.26
CA PHE A 72 7.38 -6.80 -2.69
C PHE A 72 7.79 -7.93 -1.77
N LYS A 73 9.04 -7.93 -1.31
CA LYS A 73 9.53 -8.94 -0.37
C LYS A 73 9.06 -8.71 1.06
N SER A 74 8.89 -7.44 1.49
CA SER A 74 8.43 -7.15 2.84
C SER A 74 7.02 -7.70 3.10
N VAL A 75 6.10 -7.55 2.14
CA VAL A 75 4.76 -8.13 2.22
C VAL A 75 4.82 -9.65 2.39
N LEU A 76 5.65 -10.34 1.60
CA LEU A 76 5.80 -11.79 1.70
C LEU A 76 6.41 -12.22 3.03
N ASN A 77 7.41 -11.48 3.55
CA ASN A 77 7.98 -11.75 4.87
C ASN A 77 6.96 -11.53 6.00
N VAL A 78 6.13 -10.49 5.92
CA VAL A 78 5.04 -10.24 6.89
C VAL A 78 4.04 -11.39 6.85
N LEU A 79 3.59 -11.81 5.67
CA LEU A 79 2.67 -12.94 5.53
C LEU A 79 3.28 -14.25 6.02
N HIS A 80 4.58 -14.48 5.77
CA HIS A 80 5.29 -15.64 6.28
C HIS A 80 5.33 -15.67 7.82
N ARG A 81 5.60 -14.53 8.48
CA ARG A 81 5.55 -14.40 9.94
C ARG A 81 4.13 -14.62 10.51
N LYS A 82 3.10 -14.34 9.73
CA LYS A 82 1.69 -14.63 10.07
C LYS A 82 1.30 -16.11 9.82
N GLY A 83 2.26 -16.95 9.39
CA GLY A 83 2.09 -18.39 9.24
C GLY A 83 1.71 -18.86 7.83
N HIS A 84 1.74 -17.97 6.83
CA HIS A 84 1.46 -18.35 5.44
C HIS A 84 2.72 -18.79 4.71
N VAL A 85 2.69 -19.96 4.10
CA VAL A 85 3.75 -20.46 3.21
C VAL A 85 3.30 -20.28 1.77
N LEU A 86 3.79 -19.22 1.11
CA LEU A 86 3.50 -18.93 -0.28
C LEU A 86 4.65 -19.49 -1.12
N ASP A 87 4.47 -20.67 -1.69
CA ASP A 87 5.55 -21.48 -2.29
C ASP A 87 5.48 -21.64 -3.81
N LYS A 88 4.47 -21.04 -4.45
CA LYS A 88 4.31 -21.02 -5.90
C LYS A 88 4.77 -19.68 -6.49
N GLY A 89 5.60 -19.74 -7.51
CA GLY A 89 6.02 -18.55 -8.24
C GLY A 89 4.84 -17.85 -8.91
N LEU A 90 5.05 -16.59 -9.26
CA LEU A 90 4.02 -15.72 -9.83
C LEU A 90 4.61 -14.93 -11.01
N ASP A 91 3.84 -14.78 -12.07
CA ASP A 91 4.15 -13.88 -13.19
C ASP A 91 3.14 -12.74 -13.21
N LEU A 92 3.61 -11.51 -13.01
CA LEU A 92 2.80 -10.38 -12.63
C LEU A 92 3.09 -9.16 -13.50
N THR A 93 2.03 -8.45 -13.87
CA THR A 93 2.14 -7.13 -14.50
C THR A 93 1.46 -6.10 -13.59
N VAL A 94 2.18 -5.02 -13.27
CA VAL A 94 1.69 -3.91 -12.47
C VAL A 94 1.53 -2.68 -13.35
N LYS A 95 0.33 -2.09 -13.36
CA LYS A 95 0.00 -0.87 -14.10
C LYS A 95 -0.83 0.08 -13.24
N GLY A 96 -0.72 1.37 -13.48
CA GLY A 96 -1.55 2.33 -12.76
C GLY A 96 -1.60 3.70 -13.40
N ASN A 97 -2.49 4.52 -12.89
CA ASN A 97 -2.62 5.92 -13.30
C ASN A 97 -2.59 6.89 -12.10
N ILE A 98 -2.17 6.39 -10.93
CA ILE A 98 -1.91 7.23 -9.76
C ILE A 98 -0.57 7.94 -10.02
N PRO A 99 -0.50 9.27 -9.99
CA PRO A 99 0.76 9.98 -10.18
C PRO A 99 1.77 9.61 -9.08
N ILE A 100 2.98 9.28 -9.48
CA ILE A 100 4.06 8.92 -8.55
C ILE A 100 4.55 10.17 -7.81
N ASN A 101 4.83 10.06 -6.50
CA ASN A 101 5.32 11.15 -5.64
C ASN A 101 4.41 12.39 -5.58
N SER A 102 3.12 12.25 -5.82
CA SER A 102 2.13 13.33 -5.84
C SER A 102 1.32 13.48 -4.54
N GLY A 103 1.65 12.74 -3.49
CA GLY A 103 0.89 12.74 -2.24
C GLY A 103 -0.45 11.99 -2.31
N THR A 104 -0.68 11.18 -3.34
CA THR A 104 -1.91 10.41 -3.55
C THR A 104 -1.76 8.91 -3.21
N SER A 105 -0.75 8.55 -2.41
CA SER A 105 -0.47 7.20 -1.90
C SER A 105 -0.25 6.14 -2.98
N SER A 106 0.59 6.45 -3.97
CA SER A 106 0.92 5.46 -5.01
C SER A 106 1.64 4.23 -4.45
N SER A 107 2.55 4.37 -3.49
CA SER A 107 3.24 3.26 -2.83
C SER A 107 2.27 2.37 -2.05
N SER A 108 1.45 2.96 -1.18
CA SER A 108 0.48 2.21 -0.38
C SER A 108 -0.57 1.53 -1.27
N ALA A 109 -1.04 2.19 -2.33
CA ALA A 109 -1.94 1.57 -3.30
C ALA A 109 -1.29 0.37 -4.02
N LEU A 110 0.01 0.44 -4.33
CA LEU A 110 0.77 -0.69 -4.87
C LEU A 110 0.81 -1.86 -3.88
N LEU A 111 1.17 -1.58 -2.62
CA LEU A 111 1.29 -2.63 -1.62
C LEU A 111 -0.07 -3.22 -1.25
N VAL A 112 -1.12 -2.41 -1.12
CA VAL A 112 -2.49 -2.91 -0.92
C VAL A 112 -2.93 -3.78 -2.10
N SER A 113 -2.61 -3.38 -3.35
CA SER A 113 -2.88 -4.22 -4.52
C SER A 113 -2.14 -5.56 -4.43
N TRP A 114 -0.89 -5.54 -3.97
CA TRP A 114 -0.07 -6.74 -3.82
C TRP A 114 -0.61 -7.67 -2.72
N VAL A 115 -0.95 -7.14 -1.54
CA VAL A 115 -1.57 -7.93 -0.47
C VAL A 115 -2.92 -8.49 -0.92
N ASN A 116 -3.77 -7.70 -1.58
CA ASN A 116 -5.05 -8.16 -2.13
C ASN A 116 -4.85 -9.25 -3.19
N PHE A 117 -3.88 -9.11 -4.08
CA PHE A 117 -3.58 -10.12 -5.08
C PHE A 117 -3.20 -11.46 -4.42
N LEU A 118 -2.31 -11.42 -3.43
CA LEU A 118 -1.94 -12.62 -2.67
C LEU A 118 -3.11 -13.18 -1.87
N ASN A 119 -3.90 -12.32 -1.25
CA ASN A 119 -5.10 -12.73 -0.51
C ASN A 119 -6.07 -13.52 -1.38
N GLU A 120 -6.32 -13.04 -2.60
CA GLU A 120 -7.25 -13.68 -3.54
C GLU A 120 -6.65 -14.95 -4.17
N ILE A 121 -5.40 -14.89 -4.69
CA ILE A 121 -4.84 -16.01 -5.45
C ILE A 121 -4.52 -17.23 -4.56
N TYR A 122 -4.16 -16.98 -3.28
CA TYR A 122 -3.90 -18.04 -2.30
C TYR A 122 -5.09 -18.34 -1.39
N GLY A 123 -6.19 -17.55 -1.48
CA GLY A 123 -7.38 -17.74 -0.64
C GLY A 123 -7.11 -17.52 0.85
N LEU A 124 -6.36 -16.47 1.22
CA LEU A 124 -5.92 -16.23 2.60
C LEU A 124 -7.06 -15.78 3.53
N GLY A 125 -8.14 -15.21 2.98
CA GLY A 125 -9.36 -14.85 3.71
C GLY A 125 -9.28 -13.57 4.53
N TYR A 126 -8.34 -12.67 4.27
CA TYR A 126 -8.23 -11.39 4.96
C TYR A 126 -9.31 -10.40 4.54
N SER A 127 -9.91 -9.73 5.51
CA SER A 127 -10.79 -8.57 5.31
C SER A 127 -9.97 -7.35 4.84
N GLN A 128 -10.62 -6.33 4.26
CA GLN A 128 -9.93 -5.12 3.81
C GLN A 128 -9.25 -4.34 4.96
N LYS A 129 -9.81 -4.41 6.18
CA LYS A 129 -9.15 -3.87 7.38
C LYS A 129 -7.82 -4.59 7.65
N GLN A 130 -7.81 -5.92 7.58
CA GLN A 130 -6.59 -6.72 7.78
C GLN A 130 -5.58 -6.54 6.63
N VAL A 131 -6.06 -6.35 5.40
CA VAL A 131 -5.19 -5.97 4.26
C VAL A 131 -4.48 -4.64 4.54
N GLY A 132 -5.21 -3.63 5.03
CA GLY A 132 -4.61 -2.35 5.45
C GLY A 132 -3.57 -2.51 6.56
N GLU A 133 -3.86 -3.35 7.57
CA GLU A 133 -2.94 -3.66 8.67
C GLU A 133 -1.65 -4.33 8.17
N ILE A 134 -1.77 -5.38 7.35
CA ILE A 134 -0.63 -6.09 6.75
C ILE A 134 0.21 -5.14 5.89
N THR A 135 -0.45 -4.28 5.13
CA THR A 135 0.24 -3.28 4.31
C THR A 135 0.99 -2.27 5.17
N TYR A 136 0.39 -1.78 6.27
CA TYR A 136 1.06 -0.88 7.21
C TYR A 136 2.28 -1.55 7.86
N GLU A 137 2.17 -2.81 8.28
CA GLU A 137 3.32 -3.57 8.79
C GLU A 137 4.44 -3.65 7.75
N ALA A 138 4.10 -3.97 6.49
CA ALA A 138 5.08 -4.19 5.42
C ALA A 138 5.71 -2.90 4.87
N GLU A 139 4.97 -1.78 4.85
CA GLU A 139 5.43 -0.50 4.30
C GLU A 139 6.14 0.35 5.35
N VAL A 140 5.58 0.42 6.58
CA VAL A 140 6.00 1.38 7.59
C VAL A 140 6.82 0.71 8.70
N LEU A 141 6.27 -0.31 9.35
CA LEU A 141 6.91 -0.92 10.52
C LEU A 141 8.17 -1.70 10.14
N GLU A 142 8.14 -2.43 9.03
CA GLU A 142 9.26 -3.26 8.57
C GLU A 142 10.53 -2.43 8.30
N PHE A 143 10.36 -1.20 7.83
CA PHE A 143 11.47 -0.29 7.52
C PHE A 143 11.65 0.81 8.56
N SER A 144 10.92 0.75 9.69
CA SER A 144 10.97 1.76 10.77
C SER A 144 10.72 3.19 10.25
N GLU A 145 9.83 3.33 9.27
CA GLU A 145 9.50 4.64 8.70
C GLU A 145 8.67 5.49 9.66
N PRO A 146 8.77 6.82 9.59
CA PRO A 146 8.02 7.72 10.47
C PRO A 146 6.54 7.89 10.06
N GLY A 147 6.03 7.10 9.11
CA GLY A 147 4.66 7.21 8.57
C GLY A 147 3.57 6.79 9.55
N GLY A 148 2.35 7.25 9.28
CA GLY A 148 1.12 6.77 9.90
C GLY A 148 0.47 5.67 9.08
N MET A 149 -0.80 5.38 9.38
CA MET A 149 -1.54 4.27 8.76
C MET A 149 -2.68 4.71 7.84
N MET A 150 -2.90 6.01 7.68
CA MET A 150 -4.01 6.55 6.88
C MET A 150 -3.98 6.01 5.44
N ASP A 151 -2.81 5.97 4.84
CA ASP A 151 -2.62 5.61 3.44
C ASP A 151 -3.05 4.17 3.15
N GLN A 152 -2.57 3.24 3.97
CA GLN A 152 -2.82 1.81 3.80
C GLN A 152 -4.30 1.49 4.05
N TYR A 153 -4.89 2.03 5.12
CA TYR A 153 -6.29 1.76 5.43
C TYR A 153 -7.25 2.43 4.43
N SER A 154 -7.00 3.67 4.01
CA SER A 154 -7.88 4.36 3.07
C SER A 154 -7.85 3.73 1.67
N THR A 155 -6.67 3.30 1.21
CA THR A 155 -6.55 2.61 -0.09
C THR A 155 -7.12 1.19 -0.04
N ALA A 156 -7.03 0.48 1.10
CA ALA A 156 -7.60 -0.85 1.25
C ALA A 156 -9.12 -0.82 1.37
N VAL A 157 -9.67 0.01 2.25
CA VAL A 157 -11.12 0.05 2.53
C VAL A 157 -11.89 0.78 1.43
N GLY A 158 -11.26 1.81 0.82
CA GLY A 158 -11.92 2.63 -0.20
C GLY A 158 -12.98 3.58 0.38
N ASN A 159 -13.80 4.17 -0.49
CA ASN A 159 -14.82 5.17 -0.12
C ASN A 159 -14.24 6.39 0.60
N VAL A 160 -15.08 7.08 1.39
CA VAL A 160 -14.64 8.06 2.39
C VAL A 160 -14.55 7.35 3.72
N ILE A 161 -13.42 7.47 4.41
CA ILE A 161 -13.25 6.87 5.73
C ILE A 161 -12.94 7.93 6.78
N TYR A 162 -13.50 7.74 7.97
CA TYR A 162 -12.98 8.27 9.21
C TYR A 162 -12.12 7.19 9.83
N LEU A 163 -10.89 7.52 10.20
CA LEU A 163 -9.94 6.61 10.81
C LEU A 163 -9.41 7.23 12.10
N ALA A 164 -9.59 6.54 13.21
CA ALA A 164 -8.93 6.80 14.49
C ALA A 164 -8.05 5.61 14.85
N SER A 165 -6.83 5.87 15.34
CA SER A 165 -5.86 4.83 15.67
C SER A 165 -5.70 4.56 17.17
N VAL A 166 -6.26 5.42 18.01
CA VAL A 166 -6.16 5.37 19.48
C VAL A 166 -7.56 5.44 20.11
N PRO A 167 -7.88 4.63 21.15
CA PRO A 167 -7.03 3.59 21.80
C PRO A 167 -6.87 2.33 20.95
N GLU A 168 -7.69 2.12 19.97
CA GLU A 168 -7.66 1.02 19.01
C GLU A 168 -8.09 1.51 17.61
N ILE A 169 -7.75 0.75 16.58
CA ILE A 169 -8.09 1.14 15.22
C ILE A 169 -9.60 1.05 14.99
N HIS A 170 -10.20 2.22 14.83
CA HIS A 170 -11.61 2.41 14.51
C HIS A 170 -11.77 3.04 13.13
N ILE A 171 -12.58 2.40 12.27
CA ILE A 171 -12.83 2.86 10.90
C ILE A 171 -14.33 2.94 10.67
N GLU A 172 -14.78 4.11 10.26
CA GLU A 172 -16.12 4.31 9.72
C GLU A 172 -16.02 4.57 8.22
N THR A 173 -16.91 3.96 7.46
CA THR A 173 -16.91 4.06 6.00
C THR A 173 -18.18 4.74 5.52
N TYR A 174 -18.03 5.73 4.66
CA TYR A 174 -19.12 6.51 4.09
C TYR A 174 -19.13 6.38 2.56
N ALA A 175 -20.15 5.71 2.03
CA ALA A 175 -20.38 5.64 0.59
C ALA A 175 -20.99 6.97 0.11
N ARG A 176 -20.16 7.92 -0.27
CA ARG A 176 -20.56 9.25 -0.75
C ARG A 176 -19.82 9.62 -2.02
N GLU A 177 -20.55 10.19 -2.96
CA GLU A 177 -19.95 10.85 -4.11
C GLU A 177 -19.56 12.28 -3.71
N LEU A 178 -18.25 12.58 -3.79
CA LEU A 178 -17.71 13.89 -3.41
C LEU A 178 -17.52 14.83 -4.62
N GLY A 179 -17.92 14.39 -5.81
CA GLY A 179 -17.71 15.14 -7.05
C GLY A 179 -16.27 15.02 -7.58
N THR A 180 -15.83 16.02 -8.32
CA THR A 180 -14.52 16.02 -8.99
C THR A 180 -13.49 16.80 -8.18
N PHE A 181 -12.35 16.16 -7.92
CA PHE A 181 -11.16 16.82 -7.38
C PHE A 181 -10.19 17.14 -8.50
N VAL A 182 -9.56 18.31 -8.42
CA VAL A 182 -8.49 18.73 -9.31
C VAL A 182 -7.18 18.67 -8.54
N LEU A 183 -6.24 17.86 -9.04
CA LEU A 183 -4.89 17.73 -8.50
C LEU A 183 -3.95 18.58 -9.36
N GLY A 184 -3.36 19.62 -8.77
CA GLY A 184 -2.32 20.42 -9.40
C GLY A 184 -0.94 19.75 -9.20
N ASP A 185 -0.15 19.67 -10.27
CA ASP A 185 1.23 19.23 -10.19
C ASP A 185 2.14 20.45 -9.92
N SER A 186 2.85 20.42 -8.78
CA SER A 186 3.79 21.50 -8.42
C SER A 186 5.11 21.42 -9.19
N MET A 187 5.36 20.34 -9.95
CA MET A 187 6.62 20.01 -10.62
C MET A 187 7.81 19.83 -9.67
N GLU A 188 7.55 19.77 -8.36
CA GLU A 188 8.56 19.54 -7.34
C GLU A 188 8.40 18.14 -6.74
N PRO A 189 9.46 17.33 -6.68
CA PRO A 189 9.39 16.01 -6.06
C PRO A 189 9.14 16.13 -4.54
N LYS A 190 8.22 15.33 -4.03
CA LYS A 190 7.93 15.29 -2.59
C LYS A 190 9.03 14.51 -1.86
N ASP A 191 9.78 15.17 -0.97
CA ASP A 191 10.64 14.50 0.02
C ASP A 191 9.79 14.01 1.20
N THR A 192 9.12 12.89 1.00
CA THR A 192 8.19 12.33 2.00
C THR A 192 8.88 11.98 3.31
N LEU A 193 10.05 11.35 3.27
CA LEU A 193 10.76 10.94 4.50
C LEU A 193 11.31 12.12 5.29
N GLY A 194 11.91 13.09 4.61
CA GLY A 194 12.41 14.30 5.26
C GLY A 194 11.30 15.08 5.93
N ILE A 195 10.16 15.27 5.24
CA ILE A 195 8.99 15.97 5.78
C ILE A 195 8.42 15.24 7.00
N LEU A 196 8.15 13.93 6.89
CA LEU A 196 7.58 13.13 7.99
C LEU A 196 8.50 13.10 9.21
N SER A 197 9.81 12.93 9.00
CA SER A 197 10.79 12.94 10.09
C SER A 197 10.85 14.29 10.79
N HIS A 198 10.84 15.38 10.02
CA HIS A 198 10.85 16.74 10.58
C HIS A 198 9.59 17.03 11.39
N VAL A 199 8.43 16.65 10.89
CA VAL A 199 7.15 16.88 11.62
C VAL A 199 7.03 15.96 12.85
N LYS A 200 7.44 14.69 12.76
CA LYS A 200 7.30 13.72 13.88
C LYS A 200 8.31 13.98 15.01
N PHE A 201 9.53 14.38 14.70
CA PHE A 201 10.63 14.49 15.66
C PHE A 201 11.10 15.94 15.89
N GLY A 202 10.63 16.89 15.11
CA GLY A 202 11.00 18.30 15.17
C GLY A 202 10.05 19.17 16.00
N MET A 203 9.02 18.58 16.62
CA MET A 203 8.09 19.25 17.54
C MET A 203 8.48 19.00 18.97
#